data_f6023f41ca358ddf0a1158aa4ec7da12
#
_entry.id   f6023f41ca358ddf0a1158aa4ec7da12
#
_cell.length_a   1.000
_cell.length_b   1.000
_cell.length_c   1.000
_cell.angle_alpha   90.00
_cell.angle_beta   90.00
_cell.angle_gamma   90.00
#
_symmetry.space_group_name_H-M   'P 1'
#
loop_
_entity.id
_entity.type
_entity.pdbx_description
1 polymer ?
#
loop_
_entity_poly.entity_id
_entity_poly.type
_entity_poly.pdbx_seq_one_letter_code
_entity_poly.pdbx_strand_id
1 'polypeptide(L)'
;RSANMKFSGNQNSDTMIIASVNNDTKEVRLVSIYRDTLLNLGDDTYSKANAAYAYGGPEQAISMLNTMLDLKITDYVTVNFNAMVAAIDALGGLDIPLSYAEMVFMNDYCIETSQETGKSYTPVELPDPKPENEEEILGTYHLNGVQSVSYCRIRYTASMDMGRTERQRRVIGMMVDKAKAAGITTIFNIMDEVFPMISTSITKTEILNLIPTLMGYNIADTTGFPAKYKFADVKKASMVVADTLEDNVKELHKFLYGADENYQPSQNIVEANARIIELVGGADTLVDQSPIASNEAGNSSDIVWQGDGSGNYDYNDYGGSDYDNSYDNSYDNSYDNSYDNSYDSGNDYSGDDSGDYSDGSYDSGSDSGSSYDNGGDYSGGDYSGDSSGDGGFEDGSGY
;
A
#
# COMPACT_ATOMS: atom_id res chain seq x y z
N ARG A 1 2.22 -1.69 17.56
CA ARG A 1 1.86 -2.52 16.40
C ARG A 1 0.39 -2.88 16.49
N SER A 2 -0.38 -2.64 15.43
CA SER A 2 -1.79 -3.04 15.38
C SER A 2 -1.92 -4.56 15.37
N ALA A 3 -2.79 -5.09 16.22
CA ALA A 3 -3.03 -6.54 16.31
C ALA A 3 -3.85 -7.11 15.12
N ASN A 4 -4.49 -6.24 14.33
CA ASN A 4 -5.48 -6.64 13.34
C ASN A 4 -4.95 -6.75 11.91
N MET A 5 -3.80 -6.13 11.61
CA MET A 5 -3.15 -6.27 10.32
C MET A 5 -1.84 -7.03 10.52
N LYS A 6 -1.86 -8.34 10.26
CA LYS A 6 -0.67 -9.19 10.31
C LYS A 6 -0.08 -9.29 8.91
N PHE A 7 1.24 -9.08 8.81
CA PHE A 7 1.97 -9.50 7.63
C PHE A 7 1.85 -11.02 7.49
N SER A 8 1.28 -11.47 6.38
CA SER A 8 1.04 -12.90 6.12
C SER A 8 2.12 -13.56 5.24
N GLY A 9 3.09 -12.78 4.73
CA GLY A 9 3.94 -13.20 3.62
C GLY A 9 3.16 -13.24 2.30
N ASN A 10 3.81 -13.34 1.17
CA ASN A 10 3.23 -13.60 -0.15
C ASN A 10 2.31 -12.50 -0.74
N GLN A 11 2.28 -11.29 -0.20
CA GLN A 11 1.55 -10.19 -0.81
C GLN A 11 2.48 -9.04 -1.16
N ASN A 12 2.51 -8.68 -2.44
CA ASN A 12 3.21 -7.49 -2.91
C ASN A 12 2.49 -6.22 -2.45
N SER A 13 3.22 -5.12 -2.28
CA SER A 13 2.58 -3.83 -2.04
C SER A 13 2.07 -3.23 -3.35
N ASP A 14 0.82 -2.76 -3.36
CA ASP A 14 0.27 -2.06 -4.52
C ASP A 14 0.76 -0.63 -4.64
N THR A 15 1.10 -0.03 -3.51
CA THR A 15 1.51 1.36 -3.39
C THR A 15 2.59 1.51 -2.34
N MET A 16 3.64 2.24 -2.69
CA MET A 16 4.71 2.66 -1.77
C MET A 16 4.89 4.16 -1.90
N ILE A 17 4.70 4.90 -0.81
CA ILE A 17 4.86 6.36 -0.78
C ILE A 17 5.80 6.73 0.36
N ILE A 18 6.84 7.49 0.03
CA ILE A 18 7.73 8.11 1.00
C ILE A 18 7.16 9.49 1.33
N ALA A 19 7.00 9.78 2.62
CA ALA A 19 6.64 11.09 3.12
C ALA A 19 7.84 11.71 3.84
N SER A 20 8.36 12.81 3.33
CA SER A 20 9.39 13.64 3.97
C SER A 20 8.72 14.82 4.65
N VAL A 21 8.99 14.98 5.95
CA VAL A 21 8.41 16.03 6.78
C VAL A 21 9.48 17.01 7.19
N ASN A 22 9.38 18.25 6.75
CA ASN A 22 10.27 19.33 7.18
C ASN A 22 9.63 20.08 8.36
N ASN A 23 10.26 19.96 9.53
CA ASN A 23 9.76 20.58 10.76
C ASN A 23 9.93 22.10 10.81
N ASP A 24 10.86 22.64 10.06
CA ASP A 24 11.12 24.09 10.03
C ASP A 24 10.15 24.82 9.12
N THR A 25 9.98 24.32 7.88
CA THR A 25 9.08 24.94 6.89
C THR A 25 7.63 24.46 7.02
N LYS A 26 7.36 23.41 7.79
CA LYS A 26 6.05 22.75 7.91
C LYS A 26 5.55 22.16 6.59
N GLU A 27 6.45 21.75 5.73
CA GLU A 27 6.18 21.14 4.45
C GLU A 27 6.29 19.61 4.52
N VAL A 28 5.38 18.95 3.82
CA VAL A 28 5.44 17.51 3.55
C VAL A 28 5.63 17.33 2.05
N ARG A 29 6.58 16.48 1.66
CA ARG A 29 6.79 16.10 0.26
C ARG A 29 6.55 14.61 0.12
N LEU A 30 5.77 14.23 -0.90
CA LEU A 30 5.40 12.83 -1.15
C LEU A 30 6.09 12.30 -2.41
N VAL A 31 6.68 11.12 -2.30
CA VAL A 31 7.30 10.42 -3.44
C VAL A 31 6.68 9.04 -3.58
N SER A 32 5.99 8.77 -4.68
CA SER A 32 5.55 7.41 -5.01
C SER A 32 6.69 6.63 -5.63
N ILE A 33 7.02 5.48 -5.07
CA ILE A 33 7.92 4.52 -5.70
C ILE A 33 7.09 3.69 -6.68
N TYR A 34 7.44 3.71 -7.98
CA TYR A 34 6.75 2.87 -8.95
C TYR A 34 6.98 1.40 -8.60
N ARG A 35 5.90 0.65 -8.43
CA ARG A 35 5.94 -0.71 -7.86
C ARG A 35 6.83 -1.66 -8.64
N ASP A 36 6.91 -1.47 -9.97
CA ASP A 36 7.66 -2.31 -10.90
C ASP A 36 9.11 -1.85 -11.13
N THR A 37 9.60 -0.90 -10.32
CA THR A 37 11.00 -0.44 -10.40
C THR A 37 11.94 -1.57 -10.02
N LEU A 38 12.93 -1.84 -10.89
CA LEU A 38 13.97 -2.84 -10.66
C LEU A 38 14.96 -2.33 -9.61
N LEU A 39 14.93 -2.95 -8.42
CA LEU A 39 15.81 -2.61 -7.29
C LEU A 39 16.38 -3.88 -6.65
N ASN A 40 17.46 -3.74 -5.89
CA ASN A 40 17.97 -4.80 -5.02
C ASN A 40 17.11 -4.87 -3.76
N LEU A 41 16.39 -5.95 -3.57
CA LEU A 41 15.52 -6.17 -2.42
C LEU A 41 16.28 -6.58 -1.15
N GLY A 42 17.57 -6.88 -1.28
CA GLY A 42 18.49 -7.42 -0.29
C GLY A 42 19.19 -8.66 -0.82
N ASP A 43 20.39 -8.95 -0.28
CA ASP A 43 21.20 -10.13 -0.60
C ASP A 43 21.41 -10.36 -2.12
N ASP A 44 21.65 -9.29 -2.86
CA ASP A 44 21.83 -9.27 -4.32
C ASP A 44 20.60 -9.81 -5.10
N THR A 45 19.42 -9.77 -4.47
CA THR A 45 18.15 -10.16 -5.09
C THR A 45 17.52 -8.97 -5.80
N TYR A 46 17.66 -8.90 -7.12
CA TYR A 46 17.05 -7.85 -7.94
C TYR A 46 15.68 -8.28 -8.48
N SER A 47 14.66 -7.48 -8.15
CA SER A 47 13.28 -7.70 -8.61
C SER A 47 12.48 -6.40 -8.56
N LYS A 48 11.17 -6.48 -8.82
CA LYS A 48 10.23 -5.35 -8.67
C LYS A 48 10.23 -4.86 -7.22
N ALA A 49 10.27 -3.55 -7.01
CA ALA A 49 10.35 -2.94 -5.69
C ALA A 49 9.21 -3.38 -4.76
N ASN A 50 8.00 -3.61 -5.29
CA ASN A 50 6.85 -4.03 -4.50
C ASN A 50 7.02 -5.43 -3.87
N ALA A 51 7.84 -6.29 -4.45
CA ALA A 51 8.11 -7.62 -3.93
C ALA A 51 8.87 -7.59 -2.58
N ALA A 52 9.58 -6.51 -2.26
CA ALA A 52 10.23 -6.37 -0.95
C ALA A 52 9.24 -6.55 0.22
N TYR A 53 8.00 -6.06 0.04
CA TYR A 53 6.97 -6.22 1.06
C TYR A 53 6.53 -7.69 1.23
N ALA A 54 6.45 -8.47 0.16
CA ALA A 54 6.14 -9.90 0.23
C ALA A 54 7.24 -10.71 0.93
N TYR A 55 8.51 -10.33 0.76
CA TYR A 55 9.65 -11.04 1.37
C TYR A 55 9.78 -10.81 2.88
N GLY A 56 9.57 -9.59 3.37
CA GLY A 56 9.83 -9.28 4.78
C GLY A 56 8.99 -8.13 5.33
N GLY A 57 7.85 -7.83 4.71
CA GLY A 57 6.94 -6.81 5.19
C GLY A 57 7.49 -5.39 5.05
N PRO A 58 6.97 -4.47 5.88
CA PRO A 58 7.37 -3.07 5.82
C PRO A 58 8.83 -2.86 6.16
N GLU A 59 9.40 -3.68 7.05
CA GLU A 59 10.81 -3.59 7.44
C GLU A 59 11.75 -3.88 6.25
N GLN A 60 11.42 -4.89 5.43
CA GLN A 60 12.19 -5.18 4.21
C GLN A 60 12.04 -4.09 3.16
N ALA A 61 10.82 -3.56 2.99
CA ALA A 61 10.59 -2.44 2.08
C ALA A 61 11.40 -1.19 2.50
N ILE A 62 11.43 -0.86 3.80
CA ILE A 62 12.25 0.24 4.33
C ILE A 62 13.74 -0.02 4.11
N SER A 63 14.22 -1.24 4.40
CA SER A 63 15.63 -1.61 4.21
C SER A 63 16.05 -1.45 2.76
N MET A 64 15.24 -1.95 1.83
CA MET A 64 15.46 -1.77 0.39
C MET A 64 15.52 -0.29 0.01
N LEU A 65 14.51 0.52 0.41
CA LEU A 65 14.46 1.94 0.07
C LEU A 65 15.65 2.71 0.66
N ASN A 66 16.01 2.43 1.91
CA ASN A 66 17.16 3.09 2.55
C ASN A 66 18.46 2.76 1.83
N THR A 67 18.66 1.50 1.44
CA THR A 67 19.89 1.04 0.77
C THR A 67 19.96 1.53 -0.67
N MET A 68 18.82 1.47 -1.42
CA MET A 68 18.79 1.76 -2.84
C MET A 68 18.58 3.24 -3.19
N LEU A 69 18.21 4.06 -2.21
CA LEU A 69 17.93 5.48 -2.41
C LEU A 69 18.72 6.40 -1.45
N ASP A 70 19.68 5.84 -0.70
CA ASP A 70 20.46 6.56 0.33
C ASP A 70 19.60 7.33 1.34
N LEU A 71 18.46 6.75 1.74
CA LEU A 71 17.52 7.36 2.67
C LEU A 71 17.73 6.85 4.09
N LYS A 72 17.04 7.47 5.05
CA LYS A 72 17.00 7.09 6.47
C LYS A 72 15.56 7.05 6.96
N ILE A 73 14.75 6.22 6.29
CA ILE A 73 13.36 5.98 6.69
C ILE A 73 13.39 5.13 7.96
N THR A 74 12.67 5.56 9.00
CA THR A 74 12.61 4.89 10.31
C THR A 74 11.24 4.31 10.58
N ASP A 75 10.21 4.91 10.00
CA ASP A 75 8.82 4.62 10.35
C ASP A 75 7.98 4.28 9.15
N TYR A 76 6.92 3.51 9.41
CA TYR A 76 5.95 3.12 8.38
C TYR A 76 4.51 3.15 8.89
N VAL A 77 3.62 3.30 7.94
CA VAL A 77 2.18 3.08 8.09
C VAL A 77 1.73 2.23 6.92
N THR A 78 1.21 1.03 7.20
CA THR A 78 0.61 0.15 6.21
C THR A 78 -0.90 0.15 6.35
N VAL A 79 -1.60 0.38 5.26
CA VAL A 79 -3.07 0.42 5.19
C VAL A 79 -3.55 -0.57 4.14
N ASN A 80 -4.70 -1.19 4.39
CA ASN A 80 -5.44 -1.96 3.40
C ASN A 80 -6.66 -1.17 2.89
N PHE A 81 -7.38 -1.72 1.94
CA PHE A 81 -8.57 -1.07 1.37
C PHE A 81 -9.63 -0.78 2.44
N ASN A 82 -9.84 -1.69 3.41
CA ASN A 82 -10.79 -1.46 4.49
C ASN A 82 -10.46 -0.21 5.32
N ALA A 83 -9.19 -0.04 5.69
CA ALA A 83 -8.73 1.13 6.45
C ALA A 83 -8.89 2.42 5.64
N MET A 84 -8.57 2.39 4.32
CA MET A 84 -8.73 3.54 3.45
C MET A 84 -10.20 3.91 3.25
N VAL A 85 -11.06 2.93 2.97
CA VAL A 85 -12.51 3.16 2.83
C VAL A 85 -13.09 3.75 4.11
N ALA A 86 -12.76 3.16 5.28
CA ALA A 86 -13.24 3.66 6.57
C ALA A 86 -12.76 5.10 6.84
N ALA A 87 -11.49 5.42 6.57
CA ALA A 87 -10.95 6.76 6.76
C ALA A 87 -11.64 7.81 5.88
N ILE A 88 -11.89 7.48 4.60
CA ILE A 88 -12.56 8.39 3.66
C ILE A 88 -14.03 8.57 4.03
N ASP A 89 -14.73 7.50 4.40
CA ASP A 89 -16.14 7.57 4.83
C ASP A 89 -16.27 8.39 6.13
N ALA A 90 -15.37 8.21 7.08
CA ALA A 90 -15.35 8.98 8.33
C ALA A 90 -15.04 10.47 8.11
N LEU A 91 -14.33 10.82 7.03
CA LEU A 91 -14.16 12.19 6.55
C LEU A 91 -15.41 12.72 5.81
N GLY A 92 -16.41 11.88 5.57
CA GLY A 92 -17.62 12.21 4.82
C GLY A 92 -17.40 12.23 3.31
N GLY A 93 -16.58 11.31 2.77
CA GLY A 93 -16.28 11.19 1.33
C GLY A 93 -15.31 12.24 0.80
N LEU A 94 -15.05 12.25 -0.49
CA LEU A 94 -14.16 13.20 -1.19
C LEU A 94 -14.84 13.79 -2.43
N ASP A 95 -14.52 15.03 -2.77
CA ASP A 95 -15.02 15.68 -3.97
C ASP A 95 -13.95 15.65 -5.06
N ILE A 96 -14.03 14.65 -5.95
CA ILE A 96 -12.99 14.33 -6.94
C ILE A 96 -13.44 14.79 -8.33
N PRO A 97 -12.61 15.57 -9.06
CA PRO A 97 -12.86 15.85 -10.47
C PRO A 97 -12.58 14.60 -11.31
N LEU A 98 -13.54 14.20 -12.15
CA LEU A 98 -13.49 13.01 -12.97
C LEU A 98 -13.65 13.30 -14.45
N SER A 99 -12.89 12.60 -15.28
CA SER A 99 -13.17 12.44 -16.70
C SER A 99 -14.15 11.28 -16.94
N TYR A 100 -14.68 11.20 -18.17
CA TYR A 100 -15.56 10.08 -18.55
C TYR A 100 -14.85 8.73 -18.42
N ALA A 101 -13.61 8.63 -18.91
CA ALA A 101 -12.82 7.41 -18.81
C ALA A 101 -12.60 7.00 -17.35
N GLU A 102 -12.29 7.97 -16.47
CA GLU A 102 -12.13 7.70 -15.03
C GLU A 102 -13.44 7.24 -14.37
N MET A 103 -14.60 7.77 -14.78
CA MET A 103 -15.91 7.32 -14.27
C MET A 103 -16.19 5.87 -14.64
N VAL A 104 -15.94 5.48 -15.91
CA VAL A 104 -16.12 4.11 -16.40
C VAL A 104 -15.24 3.15 -15.60
N PHE A 105 -13.92 3.35 -15.61
CA PHE A 105 -13.00 2.45 -14.92
C PHE A 105 -13.22 2.42 -13.40
N MET A 106 -13.52 3.55 -12.78
CA MET A 106 -13.82 3.60 -11.35
C MET A 106 -15.04 2.74 -11.01
N ASN A 107 -16.13 2.85 -11.79
CA ASN A 107 -17.33 2.05 -11.57
C ASN A 107 -17.04 0.54 -11.65
N ASP A 108 -16.19 0.11 -12.59
CA ASP A 108 -15.76 -1.28 -12.72
C ASP A 108 -14.98 -1.73 -11.48
N TYR A 109 -13.98 -0.96 -11.06
CA TYR A 109 -13.21 -1.27 -9.83
C TYR A 109 -14.03 -1.22 -8.55
N CYS A 110 -15.17 -0.49 -8.53
CA CYS A 110 -16.06 -0.45 -7.38
C CYS A 110 -16.68 -1.81 -7.06
N ILE A 111 -16.91 -2.65 -8.07
CA ILE A 111 -17.47 -4.01 -7.88
C ILE A 111 -16.55 -4.82 -6.97
N GLU A 112 -15.28 -4.91 -7.34
CA GLU A 112 -14.28 -5.67 -6.60
C GLU A 112 -13.97 -5.03 -5.23
N THR A 113 -13.76 -3.71 -5.19
CA THR A 113 -13.50 -2.99 -3.93
C THR A 113 -14.64 -3.16 -2.93
N SER A 114 -15.91 -3.16 -3.40
CA SER A 114 -17.09 -3.40 -2.57
C SER A 114 -17.11 -4.84 -2.04
N GLN A 115 -16.76 -5.83 -2.86
CA GLN A 115 -16.67 -7.23 -2.44
C GLN A 115 -15.58 -7.44 -1.38
N GLU A 116 -14.40 -6.87 -1.59
CA GLU A 116 -13.26 -7.00 -0.67
C GLU A 116 -13.51 -6.31 0.68
N THR A 117 -14.18 -5.16 0.67
CA THR A 117 -14.41 -4.37 1.88
C THR A 117 -15.74 -4.63 2.56
N GLY A 118 -16.69 -5.28 1.87
CA GLY A 118 -18.06 -5.47 2.35
C GLY A 118 -18.85 -4.17 2.46
N LYS A 119 -18.39 -3.07 1.84
CA LYS A 119 -19.03 -1.75 1.87
C LYS A 119 -19.77 -1.49 0.57
N SER A 120 -20.90 -0.80 0.66
CA SER A 120 -21.74 -0.45 -0.49
C SER A 120 -21.30 0.84 -1.17
N TYR A 121 -21.67 0.98 -2.43
CA TYR A 121 -21.53 2.20 -3.22
C TYR A 121 -22.72 2.36 -4.15
N THR A 122 -22.85 3.55 -4.75
CA THR A 122 -23.76 3.79 -5.88
C THR A 122 -22.91 4.19 -7.07
N PRO A 123 -22.98 3.48 -8.22
CA PRO A 123 -22.20 3.86 -9.39
C PRO A 123 -22.43 5.34 -9.76
N VAL A 124 -21.38 6.00 -10.22
CA VAL A 124 -21.51 7.35 -10.79
C VAL A 124 -22.21 7.22 -12.15
N GLU A 125 -23.26 8.01 -12.32
CA GLU A 125 -24.03 8.03 -13.57
C GLU A 125 -23.18 8.59 -14.70
N LEU A 126 -23.10 7.84 -15.80
CA LEU A 126 -22.33 8.24 -16.98
C LEU A 126 -23.14 9.18 -17.86
N PRO A 127 -22.53 10.23 -18.43
CA PRO A 127 -23.19 11.12 -19.37
C PRO A 127 -23.64 10.38 -20.64
N ASP A 128 -24.86 10.70 -21.10
CA ASP A 128 -25.39 10.28 -22.39
C ASP A 128 -25.85 11.53 -23.14
N PRO A 129 -25.31 11.83 -24.34
CA PRO A 129 -24.33 11.04 -25.10
C PRO A 129 -22.92 11.08 -24.47
N LYS A 130 -22.14 10.02 -24.75
CA LYS A 130 -20.73 9.94 -24.40
C LYS A 130 -19.95 11.15 -24.99
N PRO A 131 -19.05 11.81 -24.22
CA PRO A 131 -18.27 12.92 -24.71
C PRO A 131 -17.27 12.51 -25.79
N GLU A 132 -16.95 13.42 -26.72
CA GLU A 132 -15.93 13.20 -27.76
C GLU A 132 -14.54 13.00 -27.18
N ASN A 133 -14.18 13.74 -26.13
CA ASN A 133 -12.93 13.61 -25.40
C ASN A 133 -13.18 12.97 -24.03
N GLU A 134 -12.87 11.70 -23.92
CA GLU A 134 -13.10 10.90 -22.70
C GLU A 134 -12.16 11.26 -21.56
N GLU A 135 -11.01 11.86 -21.84
CA GLU A 135 -10.02 12.26 -20.84
C GLU A 135 -10.26 13.67 -20.28
N GLU A 136 -11.20 14.44 -20.86
CA GLU A 136 -11.54 15.76 -20.34
C GLU A 136 -12.35 15.64 -19.05
N ILE A 137 -11.98 16.47 -18.05
CA ILE A 137 -12.71 16.53 -16.78
C ILE A 137 -14.12 17.07 -17.00
N LEU A 138 -15.11 16.27 -16.68
CA LEU A 138 -16.52 16.63 -16.85
C LEU A 138 -17.11 17.38 -15.67
N GLY A 139 -16.58 17.16 -14.48
CA GLY A 139 -17.07 17.79 -13.26
C GLY A 139 -16.45 17.20 -12.01
N THR A 140 -16.88 17.72 -10.88
CA THR A 140 -16.48 17.23 -9.55
C THR A 140 -17.61 16.42 -8.95
N TYR A 141 -17.30 15.21 -8.52
CA TYR A 141 -18.26 14.23 -7.99
C TYR A 141 -17.93 13.91 -6.54
N HIS A 142 -18.97 13.84 -5.72
CA HIS A 142 -18.84 13.44 -4.33
C HIS A 142 -18.77 11.92 -4.23
N LEU A 143 -17.62 11.39 -3.85
CA LEU A 143 -17.31 9.96 -3.82
C LEU A 143 -17.20 9.45 -2.38
N ASN A 144 -17.81 8.30 -2.09
CA ASN A 144 -17.60 7.60 -0.83
C ASN A 144 -16.24 6.86 -0.82
N GLY A 145 -15.95 6.15 0.29
CA GLY A 145 -14.68 5.44 0.45
C GLY A 145 -14.44 4.39 -0.63
N VAL A 146 -15.47 3.57 -0.98
CA VAL A 146 -15.36 2.55 -2.03
C VAL A 146 -15.00 3.17 -3.37
N GLN A 147 -15.72 4.21 -3.78
CA GLN A 147 -15.48 4.90 -5.04
C GLN A 147 -14.10 5.59 -5.07
N SER A 148 -13.72 6.25 -3.98
CA SER A 148 -12.43 6.95 -3.89
C SER A 148 -11.24 5.97 -3.92
N VAL A 149 -11.36 4.79 -3.27
CA VAL A 149 -10.33 3.75 -3.34
C VAL A 149 -10.29 3.15 -4.75
N SER A 150 -11.45 2.91 -5.36
CA SER A 150 -11.54 2.41 -6.75
C SER A 150 -10.93 3.38 -7.75
N TYR A 151 -11.12 4.70 -7.58
CA TYR A 151 -10.44 5.74 -8.35
C TYR A 151 -8.91 5.62 -8.24
N CYS A 152 -8.37 5.33 -7.04
CA CYS A 152 -6.94 5.11 -6.84
C CYS A 152 -6.41 3.82 -7.49
N ARG A 153 -7.27 2.91 -7.93
CA ARG A 153 -6.90 1.64 -8.57
C ARG A 153 -6.83 1.73 -10.08
N ILE A 154 -7.39 2.76 -10.71
CA ILE A 154 -7.46 2.92 -12.17
C ILE A 154 -6.06 2.86 -12.79
N ARG A 155 -5.86 1.95 -13.76
CA ARG A 155 -4.63 1.75 -14.54
C ARG A 155 -4.80 2.06 -16.02
N TYR A 156 -6.00 1.88 -16.57
CA TYR A 156 -6.30 1.88 -18.00
C TYR A 156 -6.63 3.28 -18.56
N THR A 157 -5.87 4.29 -18.15
CA THR A 157 -5.88 5.62 -18.77
C THR A 157 -4.57 5.86 -19.51
N ALA A 158 -4.50 6.90 -20.33
CA ALA A 158 -3.31 7.21 -21.15
C ALA A 158 -1.99 7.27 -20.35
N SER A 159 -2.05 7.56 -19.04
CA SER A 159 -0.89 7.63 -18.14
C SER A 159 -0.56 6.33 -17.40
N MET A 160 -1.31 5.26 -17.63
CA MET A 160 -1.07 3.92 -17.07
C MET A 160 -0.76 3.90 -15.55
N ASP A 161 0.25 3.13 -15.12
CA ASP A 161 0.64 2.99 -13.71
C ASP A 161 1.12 4.31 -13.06
N MET A 162 1.71 5.20 -13.85
CA MET A 162 2.12 6.54 -13.39
C MET A 162 0.89 7.41 -13.03
N GLY A 163 -0.15 7.35 -13.84
CA GLY A 163 -1.43 8.01 -13.56
C GLY A 163 -2.10 7.46 -12.29
N ARG A 164 -1.99 6.15 -12.05
CA ARG A 164 -2.47 5.53 -10.81
C ARG A 164 -1.77 6.15 -9.59
N THR A 165 -0.45 6.24 -9.59
CA THR A 165 0.29 6.81 -8.45
C THR A 165 -0.01 8.29 -8.24
N GLU A 166 -0.29 9.04 -9.31
CA GLU A 166 -0.72 10.43 -9.22
C GLU A 166 -2.10 10.56 -8.58
N ARG A 167 -3.08 9.70 -8.98
CA ARG A 167 -4.41 9.65 -8.34
C ARG A 167 -4.31 9.34 -6.85
N GLN A 168 -3.46 8.41 -6.46
CA GLN A 168 -3.22 8.09 -5.06
C GLN A 168 -2.70 9.29 -4.27
N ARG A 169 -1.69 10.01 -4.78
CA ARG A 169 -1.18 11.22 -4.12
C ARG A 169 -2.22 12.33 -4.05
N ARG A 170 -3.03 12.50 -5.11
CA ARG A 170 -4.15 13.45 -5.15
C ARG A 170 -5.17 13.15 -4.06
N VAL A 171 -5.59 11.89 -3.92
CA VAL A 171 -6.53 11.47 -2.87
C VAL A 171 -5.96 11.70 -1.48
N ILE A 172 -4.68 11.39 -1.23
CA ILE A 172 -4.01 11.68 0.04
C ILE A 172 -4.06 13.18 0.34
N GLY A 173 -3.76 14.03 -0.64
CA GLY A 173 -3.84 15.48 -0.49
C GLY A 173 -5.25 15.94 -0.07
N MET A 174 -6.27 15.48 -0.79
CA MET A 174 -7.67 15.79 -0.48
C MET A 174 -8.10 15.30 0.91
N MET A 175 -7.65 14.11 1.33
CA MET A 175 -7.91 13.59 2.68
C MET A 175 -7.27 14.48 3.75
N VAL A 176 -6.02 14.92 3.55
CA VAL A 176 -5.31 15.81 4.48
C VAL A 176 -6.04 17.15 4.60
N ASP A 177 -6.44 17.75 3.49
CA ASP A 177 -7.15 19.03 3.49
C ASP A 177 -8.52 18.92 4.17
N LYS A 178 -9.24 17.84 3.87
CA LYS A 178 -10.56 17.59 4.49
C LYS A 178 -10.45 17.28 5.99
N ALA A 179 -9.43 16.53 6.40
CA ALA A 179 -9.14 16.26 7.81
C ALA A 179 -8.84 17.55 8.58
N LYS A 180 -8.03 18.45 8.01
CA LYS A 180 -7.76 19.77 8.61
C LYS A 180 -9.02 20.60 8.74
N ALA A 181 -9.85 20.65 7.70
CA ALA A 181 -11.12 21.37 7.72
C ALA A 181 -12.11 20.81 8.75
N ALA A 182 -12.12 19.49 8.95
CA ALA A 182 -12.99 18.83 9.92
C ALA A 182 -12.59 19.07 11.39
N GLY A 183 -11.33 19.45 11.63
CA GLY A 183 -10.82 19.81 12.93
C GLY A 183 -10.34 18.65 13.77
N ILE A 184 -9.64 18.97 14.85
CA ILE A 184 -8.85 18.03 15.64
C ILE A 184 -9.68 16.90 16.30
N THR A 185 -10.90 17.25 16.76
CA THR A 185 -11.79 16.26 17.41
C THR A 185 -12.24 15.19 16.44
N THR A 186 -12.55 15.58 15.20
CA THR A 186 -12.92 14.63 14.12
C THR A 186 -11.74 13.71 13.79
N ILE A 187 -10.52 14.26 13.72
CA ILE A 187 -9.32 13.45 13.47
C ILE A 187 -9.10 12.42 14.58
N PHE A 188 -9.31 12.77 15.86
CA PHE A 188 -9.22 11.82 16.96
C PHE A 188 -10.23 10.68 16.82
N ASN A 189 -11.47 10.99 16.46
CA ASN A 189 -12.51 9.98 16.24
C ASN A 189 -12.15 9.04 15.08
N ILE A 190 -11.68 9.60 13.96
CA ILE A 190 -11.21 8.81 12.81
C ILE A 190 -10.03 7.90 13.22
N MET A 191 -9.08 8.42 13.99
CA MET A 191 -7.95 7.62 14.48
C MET A 191 -8.40 6.47 15.38
N ASP A 192 -9.42 6.68 16.22
CA ASP A 192 -9.97 5.60 17.06
C ASP A 192 -10.58 4.47 16.23
N GLU A 193 -11.24 4.80 15.13
CA GLU A 193 -11.84 3.84 14.21
C GLU A 193 -10.80 3.14 13.33
N VAL A 194 -9.88 3.89 12.72
CA VAL A 194 -8.97 3.40 11.67
C VAL A 194 -7.72 2.75 12.26
N PHE A 195 -7.22 3.20 13.43
CA PHE A 195 -5.97 2.70 13.99
C PHE A 195 -5.94 1.17 14.21
N PRO A 196 -7.04 0.50 14.61
CA PRO A 196 -7.06 -0.97 14.68
C PRO A 196 -6.89 -1.69 13.32
N MET A 197 -7.14 -0.98 12.21
CA MET A 197 -7.11 -1.53 10.85
C MET A 197 -5.76 -1.34 10.15
N ILE A 198 -4.81 -0.61 10.75
CA ILE A 198 -3.49 -0.32 10.17
C ILE A 198 -2.37 -1.05 10.89
N SER A 199 -1.24 -1.23 10.19
CA SER A 199 0.02 -1.66 10.80
C SER A 199 1.01 -0.51 10.73
N THR A 200 1.67 -0.19 11.85
CA THR A 200 2.59 0.94 11.92
C THR A 200 3.65 0.71 13.00
N SER A 201 4.84 1.29 12.78
CA SER A 201 5.91 1.39 13.79
C SER A 201 5.60 2.44 14.86
N ILE A 202 4.72 3.42 14.54
CA ILE A 202 4.39 4.54 15.41
C ILE A 202 3.25 4.14 16.35
N THR A 203 3.39 4.38 17.65
CA THR A 203 2.31 4.07 18.59
C THR A 203 1.13 5.04 18.44
N LYS A 204 -0.07 4.57 18.82
CA LYS A 204 -1.27 5.42 18.81
C LYS A 204 -1.08 6.69 19.62
N THR A 205 -0.41 6.60 20.77
CA THR A 205 -0.13 7.76 21.64
C THR A 205 0.77 8.78 20.96
N GLU A 206 1.82 8.34 20.25
CA GLU A 206 2.68 9.22 19.47
C GLU A 206 1.92 9.93 18.38
N ILE A 207 1.10 9.18 17.60
CA ILE A 207 0.28 9.78 16.53
C ILE A 207 -0.68 10.82 17.11
N LEU A 208 -1.40 10.50 18.20
CA LEU A 208 -2.32 11.44 18.85
C LEU A 208 -1.63 12.71 19.34
N ASN A 209 -0.41 12.60 19.86
CA ASN A 209 0.40 13.74 20.27
C ASN A 209 0.89 14.59 19.09
N LEU A 210 1.09 13.98 17.91
CA LEU A 210 1.53 14.67 16.70
C LEU A 210 0.38 15.42 16.00
N ILE A 211 -0.88 14.96 16.09
CA ILE A 211 -2.01 15.53 15.38
C ILE A 211 -2.12 17.06 15.50
N PRO A 212 -2.05 17.66 16.71
CA PRO A 212 -2.11 19.13 16.84
C PRO A 212 -1.01 19.86 16.06
N THR A 213 0.18 19.27 16.04
CA THR A 213 1.33 19.82 15.30
C THR A 213 1.13 19.66 13.80
N LEU A 214 0.63 18.49 13.35
CA LEU A 214 0.41 18.17 11.94
C LEU A 214 -0.64 19.07 11.28
N MET A 215 -1.54 19.68 12.05
CA MET A 215 -2.48 20.66 11.52
C MET A 215 -1.81 21.87 10.85
N GLY A 216 -0.59 22.18 11.24
CA GLY A 216 0.20 23.26 10.63
C GLY A 216 0.98 22.88 9.39
N TYR A 217 1.05 21.59 9.05
CA TYR A 217 1.82 21.12 7.89
C TYR A 217 0.95 21.11 6.62
N ASN A 218 1.57 21.27 5.48
CA ASN A 218 0.93 21.16 4.18
C ASN A 218 1.73 20.26 3.24
N ILE A 219 1.06 19.57 2.34
CA ILE A 219 1.71 18.87 1.24
C ILE A 219 2.15 19.93 0.24
N ALA A 220 3.46 20.18 0.20
CA ALA A 220 4.06 21.22 -0.62
C ALA A 220 4.24 20.76 -2.07
N ASP A 221 4.65 19.51 -2.27
CA ASP A 221 4.88 18.96 -3.60
C ASP A 221 4.83 17.43 -3.60
N THR A 222 4.61 16.84 -4.79
CA THR A 222 4.53 15.39 -4.98
C THR A 222 5.18 14.95 -6.27
N THR A 223 5.88 13.78 -6.25
CA THR A 223 6.51 13.23 -7.44
C THR A 223 6.50 11.70 -7.44
N GLY A 224 7.00 11.09 -8.52
CA GLY A 224 7.25 9.65 -8.64
C GLY A 224 8.74 9.35 -8.74
N PHE A 225 9.14 8.15 -8.33
CA PHE A 225 10.49 7.62 -8.49
C PHE A 225 10.46 6.27 -9.22
N PRO A 226 11.34 6.07 -10.19
CA PRO A 226 12.34 7.02 -10.72
C PRO A 226 11.67 8.15 -11.54
N ALA A 227 12.25 9.36 -11.51
CA ALA A 227 11.75 10.51 -12.26
C ALA A 227 12.03 10.37 -13.77
N LYS A 228 13.17 9.75 -14.09
CA LYS A 228 13.58 9.38 -15.47
C LYS A 228 13.75 7.89 -15.52
N TYR A 229 13.00 7.23 -16.37
CA TYR A 229 12.98 5.78 -16.46
C TYR A 229 12.81 5.30 -17.88
N LYS A 230 13.19 4.05 -18.07
CA LYS A 230 12.96 3.24 -19.26
C LYS A 230 12.37 1.90 -18.84
N PHE A 231 12.08 1.07 -19.79
CA PHE A 231 11.57 -0.28 -19.53
C PHE A 231 12.55 -1.33 -20.06
N ALA A 232 12.57 -2.46 -19.38
CA ALA A 232 13.30 -3.65 -19.83
C ALA A 232 12.57 -4.91 -19.36
N ASP A 233 12.73 -5.98 -20.13
CA ASP A 233 12.26 -7.30 -19.70
C ASP A 233 13.38 -8.03 -18.97
N VAL A 234 13.15 -8.33 -17.70
CA VAL A 234 14.04 -9.14 -16.87
C VAL A 234 13.32 -10.42 -16.46
N LYS A 235 13.88 -11.59 -16.84
CA LYS A 235 13.25 -12.89 -16.57
C LYS A 235 11.79 -13.00 -17.06
N LYS A 236 11.48 -12.41 -18.22
CA LYS A 236 10.13 -12.32 -18.82
C LYS A 236 9.15 -11.40 -18.09
N ALA A 237 9.59 -10.60 -17.15
CA ALA A 237 8.79 -9.60 -16.48
C ALA A 237 9.21 -8.20 -16.94
N SER A 238 8.23 -7.38 -17.32
CA SER A 238 8.48 -5.98 -17.62
C SER A 238 8.81 -5.21 -16.34
N MET A 239 9.93 -4.48 -16.36
CA MET A 239 10.44 -3.71 -15.24
C MET A 239 10.56 -2.23 -15.62
N VAL A 240 10.32 -1.37 -14.65
CA VAL A 240 10.69 0.04 -14.70
C VAL A 240 12.14 0.15 -14.26
N VAL A 241 12.99 0.71 -15.12
CA VAL A 241 14.42 0.86 -14.86
C VAL A 241 14.77 2.34 -14.85
N ALA A 242 15.38 2.83 -13.78
CA ALA A 242 15.90 4.19 -13.73
C ALA A 242 16.88 4.39 -14.91
N ASP A 243 16.75 5.49 -15.64
CA ASP A 243 17.63 5.80 -16.79
C ASP A 243 19.12 5.77 -16.36
N THR A 244 19.43 6.45 -15.23
CA THR A 244 20.57 6.16 -14.35
C THR A 244 20.09 6.23 -12.91
N LEU A 245 20.47 5.25 -12.10
CA LEU A 245 20.03 5.23 -10.69
C LEU A 245 20.65 6.40 -9.92
N GLU A 246 21.92 6.71 -10.15
CA GLU A 246 22.62 7.81 -9.49
C GLU A 246 21.95 9.17 -9.72
N ASP A 247 21.58 9.48 -10.98
CA ASP A 247 20.95 10.75 -11.29
C ASP A 247 19.54 10.83 -10.74
N ASN A 248 18.78 9.73 -10.77
CA ASN A 248 17.46 9.66 -10.15
C ASN A 248 17.52 9.82 -8.63
N VAL A 249 18.53 9.25 -7.97
CA VAL A 249 18.72 9.41 -6.52
C VAL A 249 19.13 10.85 -6.18
N LYS A 250 19.99 11.50 -6.99
CA LYS A 250 20.29 12.93 -6.83
C LYS A 250 19.05 13.82 -6.95
N GLU A 251 18.23 13.58 -7.96
CA GLU A 251 16.98 14.33 -8.14
C GLU A 251 16.00 14.07 -6.99
N LEU A 252 15.93 12.84 -6.49
CA LEU A 252 15.12 12.47 -5.32
C LEU A 252 15.58 13.24 -4.08
N HIS A 253 16.89 13.27 -3.77
CA HIS A 253 17.43 14.00 -2.62
C HIS A 253 17.20 15.49 -2.75
N LYS A 254 17.39 16.06 -3.96
CA LYS A 254 17.06 17.46 -4.22
C LYS A 254 15.57 17.76 -4.00
N PHE A 255 14.69 16.87 -4.41
CA PHE A 255 13.25 16.99 -4.17
C PHE A 255 12.91 16.92 -2.68
N LEU A 256 13.44 15.94 -1.95
CA LEU A 256 13.10 15.70 -0.54
C LEU A 256 13.71 16.75 0.40
N TYR A 257 14.96 17.15 0.17
CA TYR A 257 15.76 17.92 1.14
C TYR A 257 16.18 19.30 0.64
N GLY A 258 15.89 19.64 -0.62
CA GLY A 258 16.38 20.84 -1.27
C GLY A 258 17.71 20.60 -2.00
N ALA A 259 18.20 21.61 -2.69
CA ALA A 259 19.44 21.51 -3.44
C ALA A 259 20.64 21.42 -2.50
N ASP A 260 21.32 20.28 -2.49
CA ASP A 260 22.65 20.13 -1.93
C ASP A 260 23.61 19.78 -3.10
N GLU A 261 24.37 20.76 -3.54
CA GLU A 261 25.33 20.60 -4.65
C GLU A 261 26.47 19.62 -4.32
N ASN A 262 26.67 19.33 -3.02
CA ASN A 262 27.71 18.42 -2.56
C ASN A 262 27.22 16.97 -2.39
N TYR A 263 25.91 16.73 -2.46
CA TYR A 263 25.41 15.38 -2.32
C TYR A 263 25.88 14.52 -3.49
N GLN A 264 26.51 13.41 -3.18
CA GLN A 264 26.89 12.36 -4.12
C GLN A 264 26.27 11.03 -3.66
N PRO A 265 25.66 10.26 -4.55
CA PRO A 265 25.18 8.92 -4.24
C PRO A 265 26.31 8.04 -3.68
N SER A 266 25.93 7.20 -2.72
CA SER A 266 26.87 6.26 -2.11
C SER A 266 27.42 5.26 -3.13
N GLN A 267 28.52 4.61 -2.78
CA GLN A 267 29.11 3.55 -3.57
C GLN A 267 28.12 2.41 -3.85
N ASN A 268 27.20 2.12 -2.90
CA ASN A 268 26.15 1.12 -3.08
C ASN A 268 25.21 1.45 -4.25
N ILE A 269 24.87 2.72 -4.44
CA ILE A 269 24.02 3.16 -5.56
C ILE A 269 24.74 2.98 -6.89
N VAL A 270 26.04 3.33 -6.95
CA VAL A 270 26.87 3.18 -8.15
C VAL A 270 27.00 1.70 -8.53
N GLU A 271 27.27 0.83 -7.56
CA GLU A 271 27.38 -0.62 -7.78
C GLU A 271 26.03 -1.22 -8.18
N ALA A 272 24.93 -0.80 -7.54
CA ALA A 272 23.59 -1.24 -7.88
C ALA A 272 23.19 -0.81 -9.30
N ASN A 273 23.51 0.40 -9.72
CA ASN A 273 23.28 0.86 -11.10
C ASN A 273 24.03 -0.01 -12.11
N ALA A 274 25.32 -0.27 -11.87
CA ALA A 274 26.12 -1.14 -12.73
C ALA A 274 25.50 -2.55 -12.82
N ARG A 275 25.04 -3.09 -11.69
CA ARG A 275 24.40 -4.41 -11.64
C ARG A 275 23.03 -4.44 -12.35
N ILE A 276 22.22 -3.39 -12.22
CA ILE A 276 20.95 -3.26 -12.96
C ILE A 276 21.21 -3.27 -14.47
N ILE A 277 22.17 -2.48 -14.95
CA ILE A 277 22.52 -2.43 -16.37
C ILE A 277 23.00 -3.79 -16.88
N GLU A 278 23.79 -4.53 -16.11
CA GLU A 278 24.19 -5.90 -16.45
C GLU A 278 22.97 -6.84 -16.54
N LEU A 279 22.05 -6.78 -15.58
CA LEU A 279 20.86 -7.66 -15.52
C LEU A 279 19.88 -7.44 -16.66
N VAL A 280 19.76 -6.20 -17.16
CA VAL A 280 18.92 -5.88 -18.32
C VAL A 280 19.62 -6.17 -19.65
N GLY A 281 20.89 -6.60 -19.65
CA GLY A 281 21.65 -6.93 -20.85
C GLY A 281 22.36 -5.74 -21.52
N GLY A 282 22.50 -4.61 -20.83
CA GLY A 282 23.14 -3.39 -21.28
C GLY A 282 22.18 -2.22 -21.43
N ALA A 283 22.71 -1.01 -21.44
CA ALA A 283 21.89 0.21 -21.56
C ALA A 283 21.13 0.30 -22.91
N ASP A 284 21.66 -0.33 -23.95
CA ASP A 284 21.06 -0.34 -25.30
C ASP A 284 19.79 -1.21 -25.39
N THR A 285 19.50 -2.04 -24.38
CA THR A 285 18.29 -2.85 -24.33
C THR A 285 17.09 -2.11 -23.73
N LEU A 286 17.33 -0.94 -23.11
CA LEU A 286 16.32 -0.13 -22.48
C LEU A 286 15.44 0.56 -23.53
N VAL A 287 14.13 0.50 -23.37
CA VAL A 287 13.14 1.10 -24.27
C VAL A 287 12.32 2.17 -23.57
N ASP A 288 11.89 3.19 -24.32
CA ASP A 288 11.12 4.31 -23.76
C ASP A 288 9.65 3.95 -23.46
N GLN A 289 9.16 2.86 -24.05
CA GLN A 289 7.79 2.37 -23.82
C GLN A 289 7.83 0.94 -23.32
N SER A 290 6.89 0.61 -22.43
CA SER A 290 6.74 -0.77 -21.98
C SER A 290 6.48 -1.68 -23.18
N PRO A 291 7.19 -2.82 -23.33
CA PRO A 291 6.93 -3.81 -24.38
C PRO A 291 5.47 -4.29 -24.40
N ILE A 292 4.84 -4.32 -23.25
CA ILE A 292 3.41 -4.68 -23.10
C ILE A 292 2.52 -3.58 -23.68
N ALA A 293 2.81 -2.30 -23.39
CA ALA A 293 2.06 -1.17 -23.94
C ALA A 293 2.17 -1.08 -25.48
N SER A 294 3.30 -1.46 -26.06
CA SER A 294 3.48 -1.47 -27.51
C SER A 294 2.70 -2.58 -28.20
N ASN A 295 2.47 -3.71 -27.54
CA ASN A 295 1.63 -4.80 -28.05
C ASN A 295 0.13 -4.48 -27.94
N GLU A 296 -0.28 -3.71 -26.92
CA GLU A 296 -1.67 -3.26 -26.74
C GLU A 296 -2.00 -2.06 -27.63
N ALA A 297 -1.06 -1.14 -27.85
CA ALA A 297 -1.25 -0.03 -28.78
C ALA A 297 -1.44 -0.48 -30.23
N GLY A 298 -0.92 -1.65 -30.61
CA GLY A 298 -1.18 -2.29 -31.90
C GLY A 298 -2.61 -2.83 -32.04
N ASN A 299 -3.30 -3.08 -30.94
CA ASN A 299 -4.66 -3.60 -30.90
C ASN A 299 -5.70 -2.54 -30.46
N SER A 300 -5.28 -1.37 -29.98
CA SER A 300 -6.22 -0.35 -29.50
C SER A 300 -7.04 0.32 -30.60
N SER A 301 -6.69 0.12 -31.87
CA SER A 301 -7.54 0.54 -33.00
C SER A 301 -8.75 -0.35 -33.22
N ASP A 302 -8.84 -1.51 -32.58
CA ASP A 302 -9.91 -2.50 -32.74
C ASP A 302 -10.76 -2.67 -31.46
N ILE A 303 -10.50 -1.95 -30.37
CA ILE A 303 -11.46 -1.84 -29.28
C ILE A 303 -12.56 -0.88 -29.72
N VAL A 304 -13.36 -1.32 -30.66
CA VAL A 304 -14.67 -0.73 -30.93
C VAL A 304 -15.56 -1.13 -29.77
N TRP A 305 -15.75 -0.21 -28.84
CA TRP A 305 -16.80 -0.28 -27.84
C TRP A 305 -18.14 -0.32 -28.58
N GLN A 306 -18.65 -1.51 -28.87
CA GLN A 306 -20.04 -1.68 -29.33
C GLN A 306 -20.95 -1.60 -28.10
N GLY A 307 -21.10 -0.41 -27.54
CA GLY A 307 -22.27 -0.07 -26.77
C GLY A 307 -23.39 0.19 -27.77
N ASP A 308 -24.30 -0.76 -27.95
CA ASP A 308 -25.58 -0.44 -28.51
C ASP A 308 -26.31 0.44 -27.49
N GLY A 309 -26.79 1.59 -27.89
CA GLY A 309 -27.43 2.58 -27.01
C GLY A 309 -28.78 2.12 -26.41
N SER A 310 -28.93 0.86 -26.01
CA SER A 310 -30.06 0.35 -25.25
C SER A 310 -29.63 0.01 -23.85
N GLY A 311 -29.95 0.89 -22.90
CA GLY A 311 -29.59 0.83 -21.47
C GLY A 311 -30.13 -0.40 -20.73
N ASN A 312 -29.68 -1.56 -21.11
CA ASN A 312 -29.88 -2.79 -20.39
C ASN A 312 -28.54 -3.53 -20.37
N TYR A 313 -27.71 -3.17 -19.36
CA TYR A 313 -26.47 -3.90 -19.10
C TYR A 313 -26.82 -5.25 -18.49
N ASP A 314 -26.74 -6.30 -19.31
CA ASP A 314 -26.82 -7.67 -18.82
C ASP A 314 -25.48 -8.00 -18.14
N TYR A 315 -25.47 -7.96 -16.81
CA TYR A 315 -24.30 -8.20 -15.94
C TYR A 315 -23.66 -9.59 -16.13
N ASN A 316 -24.25 -10.47 -16.94
CA ASN A 316 -23.76 -11.83 -17.15
C ASN A 316 -22.83 -11.97 -18.37
N ASP A 317 -22.66 -10.94 -19.20
CA ASP A 317 -21.82 -11.01 -20.41
C ASP A 317 -20.42 -10.33 -20.24
N TYR A 318 -20.19 -9.66 -19.12
CA TYR A 318 -18.86 -9.24 -18.73
C TYR A 318 -18.23 -10.30 -17.83
N GLY A 319 -17.67 -11.32 -18.43
CA GLY A 319 -16.62 -12.14 -17.87
C GLY A 319 -15.34 -11.29 -17.67
N GLY A 320 -15.51 -10.18 -16.93
CA GLY A 320 -14.46 -9.18 -16.70
C GLY A 320 -13.45 -9.57 -15.63
N SER A 321 -13.38 -10.85 -15.26
CA SER A 321 -12.34 -11.36 -14.37
C SER A 321 -11.01 -11.65 -15.07
N ASP A 322 -10.98 -11.69 -16.41
CA ASP A 322 -9.79 -12.17 -17.12
C ASP A 322 -8.73 -11.08 -17.37
N TYR A 323 -9.09 -9.78 -17.34
CA TYR A 323 -8.11 -8.73 -17.65
C TYR A 323 -7.25 -8.27 -16.47
N ASP A 324 -7.78 -8.26 -15.25
CA ASP A 324 -7.00 -7.91 -14.06
C ASP A 324 -6.22 -9.12 -13.51
N ASN A 325 -6.78 -10.33 -13.64
CA ASN A 325 -6.13 -11.58 -13.23
C ASN A 325 -5.01 -12.04 -14.17
N SER A 326 -5.02 -11.67 -15.46
CA SER A 326 -3.93 -12.07 -16.36
C SER A 326 -2.64 -11.31 -16.11
N TYR A 327 -2.70 -10.09 -15.57
CA TYR A 327 -1.52 -9.29 -15.26
C TYR A 327 -0.97 -9.54 -13.86
N ASP A 328 -1.83 -9.72 -12.85
CA ASP A 328 -1.37 -10.02 -11.50
C ASP A 328 -1.07 -11.53 -11.31
N ASN A 329 -1.84 -12.43 -11.94
CA ASN A 329 -1.62 -13.88 -11.80
C ASN A 329 -0.52 -14.46 -12.69
N SER A 330 -0.15 -13.82 -13.80
CA SER A 330 0.95 -14.32 -14.63
C SER A 330 2.33 -14.07 -14.00
N TYR A 331 2.41 -13.15 -13.02
CA TYR A 331 3.67 -12.84 -12.33
C TYR A 331 3.75 -13.47 -10.94
N ASP A 332 2.61 -13.72 -10.26
CA ASP A 332 2.61 -14.38 -8.94
C ASP A 332 2.71 -15.91 -9.03
N ASN A 333 2.18 -16.54 -10.09
CA ASN A 333 2.22 -17.99 -10.23
C ASN A 333 3.53 -18.58 -10.74
N SER A 334 4.51 -17.77 -11.18
CA SER A 334 5.80 -18.31 -11.62
C SER A 334 6.81 -18.56 -10.51
N TYR A 335 6.52 -18.09 -9.29
CA TYR A 335 7.40 -18.31 -8.13
C TYR A 335 6.89 -19.32 -7.11
N ASP A 336 5.60 -19.69 -7.14
CA ASP A 336 5.00 -20.57 -6.12
C ASP A 336 5.04 -22.06 -6.46
N ASN A 337 5.40 -22.46 -7.70
CA ASN A 337 5.37 -23.87 -8.12
C ASN A 337 6.72 -24.58 -8.15
N SER A 338 7.81 -24.01 -7.59
CA SER A 338 9.11 -24.68 -7.62
C SER A 338 9.63 -25.23 -6.28
N TYR A 339 8.87 -25.10 -5.18
CA TYR A 339 9.36 -25.55 -3.86
C TYR A 339 8.50 -26.57 -3.13
N ASP A 340 7.39 -27.08 -3.68
CA ASP A 340 6.50 -27.99 -2.92
C ASP A 340 6.29 -29.38 -3.55
N ASN A 341 7.27 -29.92 -4.28
CA ASN A 341 7.23 -31.31 -4.75
C ASN A 341 8.55 -32.05 -4.56
N SER A 342 8.98 -32.20 -3.30
CA SER A 342 9.83 -33.31 -2.93
C SER A 342 9.68 -33.59 -1.43
N TYR A 343 8.78 -34.44 -1.08
CA TYR A 343 8.77 -35.39 0.07
C TYR A 343 7.31 -35.78 0.34
N ASP A 344 6.81 -36.75 -0.36
CA ASP A 344 6.16 -37.91 0.25
C ASP A 344 5.99 -39.02 -0.79
N SER A 345 6.76 -40.04 -0.62
CA SER A 345 6.57 -41.35 -1.27
C SER A 345 6.60 -42.40 -0.19
N GLY A 346 5.48 -43.04 -0.01
CA GLY A 346 5.53 -44.35 0.65
C GLY A 346 4.41 -44.62 1.66
N ASN A 347 3.31 -45.19 1.30
CA ASN A 347 2.97 -46.59 1.48
C ASN A 347 1.48 -46.83 1.33
N ASP A 348 1.18 -47.62 0.33
CA ASP A 348 -0.03 -48.43 0.20
C ASP A 348 -0.18 -49.37 1.38
N TYR A 349 -1.37 -49.46 1.96
CA TYR A 349 -1.94 -50.68 2.47
C TYR A 349 -3.46 -50.68 2.29
N SER A 350 -3.89 -51.51 1.39
CA SER A 350 -5.24 -52.01 1.20
C SER A 350 -5.72 -52.83 2.40
N GLY A 351 -6.98 -52.73 2.75
CA GLY A 351 -7.66 -53.55 3.71
C GLY A 351 -9.13 -53.30 3.79
N ASP A 352 -9.93 -54.03 2.99
CA ASP A 352 -11.34 -54.27 3.17
C ASP A 352 -11.65 -54.74 4.60
N ASP A 353 -12.68 -54.24 5.26
CA ASP A 353 -13.72 -55.13 5.78
C ASP A 353 -14.99 -54.34 6.22
N SER A 354 -16.08 -54.93 5.87
CA SER A 354 -17.48 -54.62 6.12
C SER A 354 -17.89 -54.91 7.57
N GLY A 355 -18.77 -54.10 8.16
CA GLY A 355 -19.39 -54.45 9.46
C GLY A 355 -20.44 -53.44 9.89
N ASP A 356 -21.66 -53.74 9.54
CA ASP A 356 -22.95 -53.25 10.00
C ASP A 356 -23.14 -53.48 11.52
N TYR A 357 -23.84 -52.62 12.25
CA TYR A 357 -24.89 -52.81 13.24
C TYR A 357 -25.15 -51.60 14.15
N SER A 358 -26.32 -51.06 13.94
CA SER A 358 -27.42 -50.60 14.81
C SER A 358 -27.18 -50.14 16.25
N ASP A 359 -27.79 -48.99 16.51
CA ASP A 359 -28.80 -48.68 17.53
C ASP A 359 -28.42 -48.69 19.04
N GLY A 360 -28.81 -47.62 19.75
CA GLY A 360 -28.80 -47.61 21.23
C GLY A 360 -28.85 -46.21 21.82
N SER A 361 -30.03 -45.64 21.90
CA SER A 361 -30.42 -44.53 22.80
C SER A 361 -30.25 -44.91 24.28
N TYR A 362 -30.04 -43.88 25.16
CA TYR A 362 -30.55 -43.62 26.52
C TYR A 362 -29.70 -42.50 27.16
N ASP A 363 -30.23 -41.43 27.45
CA ASP A 363 -31.00 -40.75 28.50
C ASP A 363 -30.27 -40.58 29.86
N SER A 364 -30.32 -39.28 30.27
CA SER A 364 -30.42 -38.70 31.60
C SER A 364 -29.34 -38.96 32.66
N GLY A 365 -28.99 -37.86 33.33
CA GLY A 365 -28.65 -37.91 34.75
C GLY A 365 -27.78 -36.75 35.25
N SER A 366 -28.44 -35.76 35.78
CA SER A 366 -28.06 -34.78 36.81
C SER A 366 -27.08 -35.29 37.88
N ASP A 367 -26.16 -34.52 38.40
CA ASP A 367 -26.32 -33.80 39.69
C ASP A 367 -24.97 -33.35 40.31
N SER A 368 -24.99 -32.15 40.88
CA SER A 368 -24.39 -31.66 42.13
C SER A 368 -22.86 -31.73 42.38
N GLY A 369 -22.27 -30.60 42.51
CA GLY A 369 -21.88 -29.98 43.80
C GLY A 369 -20.51 -30.33 44.36
N SER A 370 -19.67 -29.37 44.53
CA SER A 370 -19.24 -28.88 45.86
C SER A 370 -17.99 -27.96 45.77
N SER A 371 -18.16 -26.86 46.45
CA SER A 371 -17.19 -25.86 46.87
C SER A 371 -16.10 -26.44 47.77
N TYR A 372 -14.90 -25.91 47.63
CA TYR A 372 -14.01 -25.71 48.81
C TYR A 372 -13.24 -24.39 48.68
N ASP A 373 -13.53 -23.59 49.63
CA ASP A 373 -12.87 -22.38 50.14
C ASP A 373 -11.56 -22.79 50.83
N ASN A 374 -10.49 -22.03 50.66
CA ASN A 374 -9.54 -21.81 51.75
C ASN A 374 -8.64 -20.61 51.48
N GLY A 375 -8.79 -19.66 52.30
CA GLY A 375 -8.08 -18.45 52.53
C GLY A 375 -6.71 -18.67 53.17
N GLY A 376 -5.94 -17.60 53.12
CA GLY A 376 -4.62 -17.49 53.72
C GLY A 376 -4.08 -16.07 53.57
N ASP A 377 -4.53 -15.26 54.53
CA ASP A 377 -3.94 -13.98 54.91
C ASP A 377 -2.49 -14.14 55.40
N TYR A 378 -1.58 -13.24 55.01
CA TYR A 378 -0.53 -12.77 55.91
C TYR A 378 -0.06 -11.36 55.57
N SER A 379 -0.15 -10.57 56.57
CA SER A 379 0.19 -9.17 56.82
C SER A 379 1.69 -8.84 56.82
N GLY A 380 2.02 -7.61 56.41
CA GLY A 380 2.76 -6.71 57.28
C GLY A 380 4.29 -6.57 57.00
N GLY A 381 4.69 -5.33 56.83
CA GLY A 381 6.09 -4.92 56.97
C GLY A 381 6.39 -3.50 56.51
N ASP A 382 5.98 -2.52 57.27
CA ASP A 382 6.50 -1.15 57.24
C ASP A 382 8.01 -1.10 57.53
N TYR A 383 8.77 -0.31 56.75
CA TYR A 383 9.93 0.40 57.24
C TYR A 383 10.09 1.76 56.57
N SER A 384 9.84 2.77 57.33
CA SER A 384 10.24 4.17 57.19
C SER A 384 11.75 4.34 57.40
N GLY A 385 12.39 5.21 56.64
CA GLY A 385 13.75 5.64 56.84
C GLY A 385 14.03 6.97 56.14
N ASP A 386 13.84 8.00 56.91
CA ASP A 386 14.18 9.41 56.72
C ASP A 386 15.70 9.62 56.72
N SER A 387 16.23 10.50 55.84
CA SER A 387 17.28 11.49 56.22
C SER A 387 17.68 12.38 55.05
N SER A 388 17.31 13.61 55.13
CA SER A 388 17.92 14.90 54.85
C SER A 388 19.42 14.93 54.51
N GLY A 389 19.80 15.78 53.54
CA GLY A 389 21.18 16.24 53.25
C GLY A 389 21.19 17.26 52.13
N ASP A 390 21.10 18.43 52.48
CA ASP A 390 21.42 19.80 52.15
C ASP A 390 22.79 20.02 51.49
N GLY A 391 22.91 21.07 50.66
CA GLY A 391 24.14 21.68 50.12
C GLY A 391 24.15 21.74 48.60
N GLY A 392 23.97 22.80 47.88
CA GLY A 392 24.39 24.17 48.06
C GLY A 392 25.33 24.58 46.92
N PHE A 393 24.89 25.53 46.06
CA PHE A 393 25.72 26.51 45.27
C PHE A 393 26.84 25.95 44.34
N GLU A 394 26.96 26.34 43.08
CA GLU A 394 27.38 27.61 42.49
C GLU A 394 27.32 27.62 40.97
N ASP A 395 26.88 28.68 40.45
CA ASP A 395 27.11 29.53 39.32
C ASP A 395 28.40 29.29 38.50
N GLY A 396 28.29 29.43 37.17
CA GLY A 396 29.44 29.45 36.27
C GLY A 396 29.08 29.60 34.80
N SER A 397 28.85 30.81 34.40
CA SER A 397 28.75 31.34 33.02
C SER A 397 29.95 30.99 32.12
N GLY A 398 29.70 30.83 30.83
CA GLY A 398 30.56 31.40 29.80
C GLY A 398 31.07 30.46 28.72
N TYR A 399 30.70 30.73 27.55
CA TYR A 399 31.13 30.78 26.16
C TYR A 399 30.23 30.00 25.23
#